data_9966ace8df412ae8f72202cee58a8099
#
_entry.id   9966ace8df412ae8f72202cee58a8099
#
_cell.length_a   1.000
_cell.length_b   1.000
_cell.length_c   1.000
_cell.angle_alpha   90.00
_cell.angle_beta   90.00
_cell.angle_gamma   90.00
#
_symmetry.space_group_name_H-M   'P 1'
#
loop_
_entity.id
_entity.type
_entity.pdbx_description
1 polymer ?
#
loop_
_entity_poly.entity_id
_entity_poly.type
_entity_poly.pdbx_seq_one_letter_code
_entity_poly.pdbx_strand_id
1 'polypeptide(L)'
;SRMRVLFQRTPADWIDVDFSGWGHGPQEREKFLRIKQAVLESRVLSFTYYSTCGQTTNRRIEPMKLRFRGSAWYVHGFCLEKQELRVFKVSRMEGISVTEEAFDRRALELPPLEEESLPAERMVSLTLEFEPWCAYRVYDEFDRKLITPGEDGRLRVAVDFPRGSWVLGY
;
A
#
# COMPACT_ATOMS: atom_id res chain seq x y z
N SER A 1 -10.61 -5.89 -18.64
CA SER A 1 -11.74 -6.27 -17.77
C SER A 1 -11.90 -5.19 -16.71
N ARG A 2 -12.91 -4.35 -16.83
CA ARG A 2 -13.25 -3.30 -15.86
C ARG A 2 -13.74 -3.97 -14.58
N MET A 3 -13.07 -3.77 -13.47
CA MET A 3 -13.55 -4.19 -12.16
C MET A 3 -14.61 -3.19 -11.71
N ARG A 4 -15.90 -3.51 -11.92
CA ARG A 4 -17.00 -2.76 -11.33
C ARG A 4 -17.01 -3.04 -9.83
N VAL A 5 -16.69 -2.05 -9.03
CA VAL A 5 -17.02 -2.05 -7.61
C VAL A 5 -18.52 -1.91 -7.54
N LEU A 6 -19.21 -2.95 -7.07
CA LEU A 6 -20.64 -2.91 -6.81
C LEU A 6 -20.89 -2.03 -5.58
N PHE A 7 -21.01 -0.74 -5.81
CA PHE A 7 -21.85 0.08 -4.95
C PHE A 7 -23.30 -0.30 -5.30
N GLN A 8 -24.05 -0.69 -4.28
CA GLN A 8 -25.49 -0.95 -4.43
C GLN A 8 -26.12 0.23 -5.15
N ARG A 9 -26.81 -0.07 -6.26
CA ARG A 9 -27.64 0.75 -7.10
C ARG A 9 -28.00 2.13 -6.55
N THR A 10 -27.29 3.14 -7.00
CA THR A 10 -27.81 4.49 -7.16
C THR A 10 -27.70 4.84 -8.64
N PRO A 11 -28.76 5.42 -9.26
CA PRO A 11 -28.75 5.72 -10.69
C PRO A 11 -28.01 7.04 -10.92
N ALA A 12 -26.68 6.99 -10.91
CA ALA A 12 -25.88 8.12 -11.35
C ALA A 12 -24.54 7.57 -11.86
N ASP A 13 -24.43 7.47 -13.16
CA ASP A 13 -23.19 7.27 -13.92
C ASP A 13 -22.25 8.51 -13.86
N TRP A 14 -22.24 9.22 -12.71
CA TRP A 14 -21.45 10.44 -12.58
C TRP A 14 -20.01 10.19 -12.09
N ILE A 15 -19.71 8.96 -11.65
CA ILE A 15 -18.37 8.59 -11.20
C ILE A 15 -17.96 7.24 -11.80
N ASP A 16 -16.92 7.24 -12.57
CA ASP A 16 -16.24 6.05 -13.06
C ASP A 16 -14.87 6.00 -12.38
N VAL A 17 -14.60 4.97 -11.58
CA VAL A 17 -13.32 4.80 -10.91
C VAL A 17 -12.56 3.69 -11.62
N ASP A 18 -11.58 4.08 -12.41
CA ASP A 18 -10.65 3.17 -13.04
C ASP A 18 -9.47 2.87 -12.10
N PHE A 19 -9.42 1.66 -11.58
CA PHE A 19 -8.32 1.16 -10.76
C PHE A 19 -7.15 0.61 -11.57
N SER A 20 -7.17 0.68 -12.89
CA SER A 20 -6.11 0.13 -13.74
C SER A 20 -4.78 0.88 -13.62
N GLY A 21 -4.80 2.16 -13.24
CA GLY A 21 -3.62 2.98 -12.98
C GLY A 21 -3.01 2.84 -11.58
N TRP A 22 -3.66 2.13 -10.67
CA TRP A 22 -3.23 1.99 -9.28
C TRP A 22 -2.41 0.73 -8.99
N GLY A 23 -2.16 -0.09 -9.98
CA GLY A 23 -1.26 -1.22 -9.90
C GLY A 23 -0.07 -0.98 -10.81
N HIS A 24 1.12 -0.88 -10.23
CA HIS A 24 2.35 -0.77 -10.99
C HIS A 24 2.64 -2.08 -11.74
N GLY A 25 1.86 -2.33 -12.80
CA GLY A 25 2.07 -3.44 -13.72
C GLY A 25 1.27 -4.73 -13.45
N PRO A 26 1.44 -5.73 -14.33
CA PRO A 26 0.69 -6.99 -14.28
C PRO A 26 0.88 -7.77 -12.98
N GLN A 27 2.05 -7.67 -12.37
CA GLN A 27 2.40 -8.39 -11.15
C GLN A 27 1.60 -7.92 -9.93
N GLU A 28 1.42 -6.62 -9.75
CA GLU A 28 0.62 -6.08 -8.63
C GLU A 28 -0.86 -6.46 -8.75
N ARG A 29 -1.36 -6.48 -9.97
CA ARG A 29 -2.73 -6.96 -10.25
C ARG A 29 -2.89 -8.44 -9.91
N GLU A 30 -1.91 -9.26 -10.24
CA GLU A 30 -1.93 -10.69 -9.91
C GLU A 30 -1.90 -10.90 -8.39
N LYS A 31 -1.04 -10.18 -7.66
CA LYS A 31 -1.00 -10.19 -6.20
C LYS A 31 -2.37 -9.87 -5.61
N PHE A 32 -2.98 -8.78 -6.07
CA PHE A 32 -4.31 -8.37 -5.62
C PHE A 32 -5.37 -9.45 -5.84
N LEU A 33 -5.41 -10.07 -7.02
CA LEU A 33 -6.38 -11.10 -7.35
C LEU A 33 -6.23 -12.33 -6.47
N ARG A 34 -4.99 -12.78 -6.21
CA ARG A 34 -4.70 -13.92 -5.32
C ARG A 34 -5.15 -13.63 -3.88
N ILE A 35 -4.84 -12.44 -3.37
CA ILE A 35 -5.27 -12.04 -2.02
C ILE A 35 -6.79 -11.95 -1.94
N LYS A 36 -7.43 -11.33 -2.94
CA LYS A 36 -8.89 -11.24 -3.03
C LYS A 36 -9.53 -12.62 -3.01
N GLN A 37 -9.00 -13.56 -3.80
CA GLN A 37 -9.47 -14.95 -3.82
C GLN A 37 -9.38 -15.57 -2.43
N ALA A 38 -8.21 -15.50 -1.78
CA ALA A 38 -8.01 -16.06 -0.45
C ALA A 38 -8.97 -15.48 0.60
N VAL A 39 -9.25 -14.15 0.53
CA VAL A 39 -10.23 -13.50 1.43
C VAL A 39 -11.64 -14.01 1.17
N LEU A 40 -12.05 -14.15 -0.09
CA LEU A 40 -13.41 -14.58 -0.43
C LEU A 40 -13.67 -16.06 -0.14
N GLU A 41 -12.66 -16.90 -0.36
CA GLU A 41 -12.74 -18.35 -0.17
C GLU A 41 -12.34 -18.80 1.24
N SER A 42 -11.97 -17.85 2.13
CA SER A 42 -11.47 -18.14 3.49
C SER A 42 -10.32 -19.16 3.47
N ARG A 43 -9.32 -18.91 2.62
CA ARG A 43 -8.12 -19.74 2.46
C ARG A 43 -6.92 -19.07 3.08
N VAL A 44 -6.07 -19.86 3.72
CA VAL A 44 -4.79 -19.36 4.26
C VAL A 44 -3.90 -18.89 3.12
N LEU A 45 -3.29 -17.72 3.32
CA LEU A 45 -2.37 -17.10 2.38
C LEU A 45 -0.94 -17.22 2.89
N SER A 46 -0.04 -17.71 2.04
CA SER A 46 1.41 -17.80 2.32
C SER A 46 2.17 -16.83 1.43
N PHE A 47 3.18 -16.15 1.99
CA PHE A 47 4.00 -15.17 1.25
C PHE A 47 5.29 -14.86 2.00
N THR A 48 6.25 -14.28 1.28
CA THR A 48 7.44 -13.63 1.84
C THR A 48 7.15 -12.16 2.08
N TYR A 49 7.49 -11.63 3.25
CA TYR A 49 7.23 -10.25 3.65
C TYR A 49 8.51 -9.49 3.95
N TYR A 50 8.65 -8.31 3.34
CA TYR A 50 9.74 -7.37 3.59
C TYR A 50 9.30 -6.32 4.59
N SER A 51 9.86 -6.36 5.79
CA SER A 51 9.52 -5.43 6.87
C SER A 51 10.27 -4.09 6.72
N THR A 52 9.74 -3.04 7.34
CA THR A 52 10.43 -1.73 7.44
C THR A 52 11.76 -1.81 8.19
N CYS A 53 11.95 -2.87 9.00
CA CYS A 53 13.21 -3.12 9.71
C CYS A 53 14.25 -3.85 8.86
N GLY A 54 14.01 -4.04 7.55
CA GLY A 54 14.91 -4.73 6.64
C GLY A 54 14.95 -6.25 6.83
N GLN A 55 14.01 -6.82 7.56
CA GLN A 55 13.90 -8.26 7.73
C GLN A 55 13.01 -8.88 6.67
N THR A 56 13.47 -9.98 6.11
CA THR A 56 12.69 -10.82 5.20
C THR A 56 12.16 -12.03 5.98
N THR A 57 10.85 -12.23 5.96
CA THR A 57 10.21 -13.31 6.73
C THR A 57 9.12 -14.00 5.92
N ASN A 58 9.00 -15.31 6.06
CA ASN A 58 7.86 -16.04 5.53
C ASN A 58 6.69 -15.94 6.49
N ARG A 59 5.50 -15.71 5.94
CA ARG A 59 4.26 -15.53 6.70
C ARG A 59 3.15 -16.36 6.13
N ARG A 60 2.32 -16.87 7.04
CA ARG A 60 1.04 -17.49 6.73
C ARG A 60 -0.03 -16.74 7.50
N ILE A 61 -1.08 -16.33 6.81
CA ILE A 61 -2.17 -15.57 7.43
C ILE A 61 -3.52 -16.14 7.05
N GLU A 62 -4.51 -15.96 7.93
CA GLU A 62 -5.93 -16.06 7.63
C GLU A 62 -6.39 -14.67 7.17
N PRO A 63 -6.49 -14.39 5.85
CA PRO A 63 -6.78 -13.07 5.37
C PRO A 63 -8.25 -12.71 5.58
N MET A 64 -8.51 -11.58 6.23
CA MET A 64 -9.87 -11.20 6.63
C MET A 64 -10.43 -10.05 5.80
N LYS A 65 -9.61 -9.07 5.44
CA LYS A 65 -10.04 -7.86 4.73
C LYS A 65 -8.92 -7.24 3.92
N LEU A 66 -9.26 -6.80 2.70
CA LEU A 66 -8.44 -5.88 1.91
C LEU A 66 -8.92 -4.45 2.13
N ARG A 67 -7.99 -3.53 2.33
CA ARG A 67 -8.26 -2.10 2.49
C ARG A 67 -7.31 -1.28 1.62
N PHE A 68 -7.87 -0.29 0.94
CA PHE A 68 -7.10 0.71 0.21
C PHE A 68 -7.00 1.99 1.03
N ARG A 69 -5.78 2.52 1.22
CA ARG A 69 -5.53 3.78 1.93
C ARG A 69 -4.20 4.37 1.46
N GLY A 70 -4.17 5.70 1.25
CA GLY A 70 -2.94 6.41 0.91
C GLY A 70 -2.21 5.83 -0.31
N SER A 71 -2.95 5.58 -1.41
CA SER A 71 -2.43 5.00 -2.66
C SER A 71 -1.82 3.59 -2.53
N ALA A 72 -2.13 2.84 -1.46
CA ALA A 72 -1.63 1.50 -1.23
C ALA A 72 -2.72 0.54 -0.75
N TRP A 73 -2.54 -0.74 -1.10
CA TRP A 73 -3.36 -1.83 -0.61
C TRP A 73 -2.75 -2.47 0.62
N TYR A 74 -3.60 -2.81 1.57
CA TYR A 74 -3.27 -3.50 2.81
C TYR A 74 -4.18 -4.71 2.99
N VAL A 75 -3.62 -5.83 3.46
CA VAL A 75 -4.39 -6.98 3.90
C VAL A 75 -4.33 -7.10 5.41
N HIS A 76 -5.50 -7.15 6.03
CA HIS A 76 -5.66 -7.49 7.45
C HIS A 76 -5.85 -8.99 7.56
N GLY A 77 -5.11 -9.64 8.43
CA GLY A 77 -5.22 -11.06 8.64
C GLY A 77 -4.66 -11.50 9.98
N PHE A 78 -5.07 -12.67 10.43
CA PHE A 78 -4.51 -13.30 11.61
C PHE A 78 -3.22 -14.04 11.21
N CYS A 79 -2.11 -13.61 11.77
CA CYS A 79 -0.78 -14.18 11.49
C CYS A 79 -0.59 -15.47 12.29
N LEU A 80 -0.42 -16.60 11.61
CA LEU A 80 -0.30 -17.91 12.24
C LEU A 80 1.01 -18.07 13.03
N GLU A 81 2.10 -17.44 12.59
CA GLU A 81 3.39 -17.49 13.29
C GLU A 81 3.43 -16.61 14.54
N LYS A 82 2.65 -15.52 14.56
CA LYS A 82 2.63 -14.58 15.68
C LYS A 82 1.40 -14.71 16.57
N GLN A 83 0.40 -15.47 16.12
CA GLN A 83 -0.86 -15.69 16.83
C GLN A 83 -1.59 -14.38 17.17
N GLU A 84 -1.54 -13.40 16.25
CA GLU A 84 -2.16 -12.08 16.44
C GLU A 84 -2.64 -11.50 15.11
N LEU A 85 -3.58 -10.55 15.19
CA LEU A 85 -4.02 -9.77 14.02
C LEU A 85 -2.92 -8.80 13.59
N ARG A 86 -2.62 -8.83 12.30
CA ARG A 86 -1.63 -7.96 11.67
C ARG A 86 -2.13 -7.36 10.39
N VAL A 87 -1.48 -6.27 10.01
CA VAL A 87 -1.69 -5.58 8.75
C VAL A 87 -0.44 -5.73 7.89
N PHE A 88 -0.62 -6.08 6.62
CA PHE A 88 0.48 -6.24 5.68
C PHE A 88 0.24 -5.36 4.46
N LYS A 89 1.23 -4.56 4.09
CA LYS A 89 1.19 -3.76 2.87
C LYS A 89 1.46 -4.67 1.67
N VAL A 90 0.54 -4.70 0.69
CA VAL A 90 0.57 -5.65 -0.43
C VAL A 90 1.84 -5.50 -1.28
N SER A 91 2.32 -4.27 -1.48
CA SER A 91 3.56 -4.00 -2.22
C SER A 91 4.82 -4.61 -1.59
N ARG A 92 4.76 -5.03 -0.33
CA ARG A 92 5.87 -5.68 0.40
C ARG A 92 5.73 -7.20 0.48
N MET A 93 4.75 -7.76 -0.20
CA MET A 93 4.49 -9.20 -0.24
C MET A 93 5.00 -9.77 -1.55
N GLU A 94 5.77 -10.86 -1.47
CA GLU A 94 6.27 -11.59 -2.63
C GLU A 94 5.97 -13.08 -2.52
N GLY A 95 5.92 -13.78 -3.65
CA GLY A 95 5.67 -15.22 -3.69
C GLY A 95 4.31 -15.60 -3.10
N ILE A 96 3.28 -14.79 -3.33
CA ILE A 96 1.95 -15.01 -2.76
C ILE A 96 1.35 -16.30 -3.31
N SER A 97 0.95 -17.19 -2.41
CA SER A 97 0.28 -18.45 -2.70
C SER A 97 -0.98 -18.62 -1.84
N VAL A 98 -2.08 -18.93 -2.49
CA VAL A 98 -3.32 -19.34 -1.82
C VAL A 98 -3.19 -20.84 -1.52
N THR A 99 -3.25 -21.21 -0.24
CA THR A 99 -3.13 -22.60 0.17
C THR A 99 -4.48 -23.32 0.12
N GLU A 100 -4.48 -24.63 0.20
CA GLU A 100 -5.72 -25.43 0.30
C GLU A 100 -6.32 -25.42 1.71
N GLU A 101 -5.60 -24.87 2.69
CA GLU A 101 -6.05 -24.79 4.07
C GLU A 101 -7.15 -23.74 4.21
N ALA A 102 -8.33 -24.18 4.63
CA ALA A 102 -9.46 -23.29 4.93
C ALA A 102 -9.44 -22.89 6.40
N PHE A 103 -9.98 -21.72 6.70
CA PHE A 103 -10.16 -21.25 8.08
C PHE A 103 -11.58 -20.74 8.32
N ASP A 104 -12.05 -20.83 9.56
CA ASP A 104 -13.32 -20.25 9.97
C ASP A 104 -13.15 -18.76 10.22
N ARG A 105 -14.00 -17.95 9.57
CA ARG A 105 -13.96 -16.50 9.70
C ARG A 105 -14.31 -16.10 11.13
N ARG A 106 -13.36 -15.54 11.84
CA ARG A 106 -13.54 -15.03 13.20
C ARG A 106 -14.12 -13.63 13.16
N ALA A 107 -15.08 -13.36 14.04
CA ALA A 107 -15.56 -11.99 14.28
C ALA A 107 -14.54 -11.26 15.18
N LEU A 108 -13.42 -10.82 14.60
CA LEU A 108 -12.39 -10.08 15.31
C LEU A 108 -12.46 -8.60 14.91
N GLU A 109 -12.30 -7.71 15.87
CA GLU A 109 -12.08 -6.30 15.59
C GLU A 109 -10.72 -6.14 14.90
N LEU A 110 -10.76 -5.64 13.67
CA LEU A 110 -9.55 -5.42 12.90
C LEU A 110 -8.81 -4.19 13.41
N PRO A 111 -7.49 -4.28 13.61
CA PRO A 111 -6.70 -3.14 14.05
C PRO A 111 -6.84 -1.97 13.06
N PRO A 112 -6.78 -0.73 13.55
CA PRO A 112 -6.72 0.43 12.67
C PRO A 112 -5.49 0.33 11.76
N LEU A 113 -5.58 0.93 10.57
CA LEU A 113 -4.38 1.19 9.77
C LEU A 113 -3.64 2.34 10.45
N GLU A 114 -2.67 2.02 11.27
CA GLU A 114 -1.73 3.01 11.77
C GLU A 114 -0.81 3.46 10.63
N GLU A 115 -0.48 4.72 10.60
CA GLU A 115 0.62 5.19 9.77
C GLU A 115 1.89 4.55 10.33
N GLU A 116 2.59 3.80 9.47
CA GLU A 116 3.90 3.26 9.87
C GLU A 116 4.86 4.45 10.02
N SER A 117 4.88 5.04 11.21
CA SER A 117 5.92 6.00 11.57
C SER A 117 7.21 5.22 11.80
N LEU A 118 8.17 5.42 10.90
CA LEU A 118 9.53 4.95 11.16
C LEU A 118 10.13 5.80 12.31
N PRO A 119 10.97 5.20 13.17
CA PRO A 119 11.69 5.96 14.18
C PRO A 119 12.45 7.13 13.54
N ALA A 120 12.39 8.30 14.14
CA ALA A 120 13.02 9.53 13.62
C ALA A 120 14.51 9.34 13.29
N GLU A 121 15.21 8.48 14.04
CA GLU A 121 16.62 8.13 13.82
C GLU A 121 16.89 7.44 12.46
N ARG A 122 15.84 6.92 11.83
CA ARG A 122 15.91 6.28 10.51
C ARG A 122 15.35 7.14 9.38
N MET A 123 15.01 8.38 9.68
CA MET A 123 14.52 9.34 8.70
C MET A 123 15.64 10.31 8.30
N VAL A 124 15.61 10.73 7.06
CA VAL A 124 16.45 11.78 6.50
C VAL A 124 15.54 12.85 5.94
N SER A 125 15.68 14.07 6.44
CA SER A 125 14.95 15.22 5.89
C SER A 125 15.69 15.73 4.65
N LEU A 126 14.98 15.80 3.53
CA LEU A 126 15.49 16.30 2.27
C LEU A 126 14.68 17.51 1.82
N THR A 127 15.37 18.45 1.24
CA THR A 127 14.72 19.52 0.45
C THR A 127 15.02 19.24 -1.03
N LEU A 128 13.99 18.87 -1.77
CA LEU A 128 14.06 18.67 -3.21
C LEU A 128 13.76 20.01 -3.90
N GLU A 129 14.57 20.39 -4.87
CA GLU A 129 14.32 21.58 -5.69
C GLU A 129 13.99 21.15 -7.11
N PHE A 130 12.86 21.64 -7.63
CA PHE A 130 12.35 21.29 -8.94
C PHE A 130 12.31 22.52 -9.84
N GLU A 131 12.70 22.34 -11.10
CA GLU A 131 12.61 23.36 -12.12
C GLU A 131 11.14 23.70 -12.47
N PRO A 132 10.82 24.92 -12.90
CA PRO A 132 9.45 25.35 -13.15
C PRO A 132 8.64 24.45 -14.10
N TRP A 133 9.29 23.83 -15.07
CA TRP A 133 8.63 22.94 -16.03
C TRP A 133 8.16 21.61 -15.43
N CYS A 134 8.69 21.23 -14.25
CA CYS A 134 8.25 20.05 -13.51
C CYS A 134 7.06 20.31 -12.56
N ALA A 135 6.57 21.55 -12.48
CA ALA A 135 5.58 21.96 -11.47
C ALA A 135 4.35 21.05 -11.44
N TYR A 136 3.85 20.61 -12.58
CA TYR A 136 2.68 19.71 -12.65
C TYR A 136 2.91 18.41 -11.87
N ARG A 137 4.10 17.79 -12.01
CA ARG A 137 4.43 16.56 -11.28
C ARG A 137 4.55 16.79 -9.79
N VAL A 138 5.12 17.93 -9.40
CA VAL A 138 5.26 18.29 -7.98
C VAL A 138 3.90 18.40 -7.31
N TYR A 139 2.92 19.02 -7.97
CA TYR A 139 1.56 19.14 -7.45
C TYR A 139 0.76 17.84 -7.50
N ASP A 140 1.11 16.91 -8.40
CA ASP A 140 0.49 15.58 -8.50
C ASP A 140 1.03 14.61 -7.43
N GLU A 141 2.32 14.70 -7.11
CA GLU A 141 3.02 13.71 -6.28
C GLU A 141 3.14 14.12 -4.80
N PHE A 142 3.16 15.43 -4.49
CA PHE A 142 3.41 15.93 -3.14
C PHE A 142 2.22 16.72 -2.56
N ASP A 143 2.03 16.60 -1.24
CA ASP A 143 1.05 17.44 -0.53
C ASP A 143 1.45 18.92 -0.63
N ARG A 144 0.50 19.79 -0.93
CA ARG A 144 0.71 21.24 -1.04
C ARG A 144 1.38 21.87 0.18
N LYS A 145 1.19 21.30 1.35
CA LYS A 145 1.81 21.76 2.61
C LYS A 145 3.34 21.63 2.61
N LEU A 146 3.86 20.70 1.82
CA LEU A 146 5.30 20.42 1.71
C LEU A 146 5.97 21.27 0.62
N ILE A 147 5.18 21.98 -0.21
CA ILE A 147 5.64 22.71 -1.38
C ILE A 147 5.80 24.19 -1.03
N THR A 148 6.98 24.73 -1.25
CA THR A 148 7.29 26.14 -1.09
C THR A 148 7.73 26.71 -2.46
N PRO A 149 6.98 27.66 -3.05
CA PRO A 149 7.41 28.35 -4.26
C PRO A 149 8.62 29.24 -4.00
N GLY A 150 9.62 29.17 -4.87
CA GLY A 150 10.74 30.10 -4.90
C GLY A 150 10.46 31.35 -5.76
N GLU A 151 11.20 32.44 -5.54
CA GLU A 151 11.07 33.68 -6.31
C GLU A 151 11.48 33.54 -7.78
N ASP A 152 12.29 32.53 -8.08
CA ASP A 152 12.77 32.17 -9.42
C ASP A 152 11.82 31.21 -10.17
N GLY A 153 10.63 30.92 -9.60
CA GLY A 153 9.64 30.00 -10.15
C GLY A 153 9.95 28.52 -9.87
N ARG A 154 11.04 28.20 -9.22
CA ARG A 154 11.32 26.83 -8.75
C ARG A 154 10.43 26.45 -7.59
N LEU A 155 10.21 25.16 -7.43
CA LEU A 155 9.45 24.62 -6.31
C LEU A 155 10.39 23.86 -5.38
N ARG A 156 10.30 24.13 -4.08
CA ARG A 156 11.01 23.38 -3.04
C ARG A 156 10.03 22.51 -2.29
N VAL A 157 10.39 21.25 -2.11
CA VAL A 157 9.58 20.28 -1.39
C VAL A 157 10.40 19.72 -0.24
N ALA A 158 9.95 19.95 0.99
CA ALA A 158 10.56 19.38 2.19
C ALA A 158 9.90 18.04 2.51
N VAL A 159 10.67 16.96 2.47
CA VAL A 159 10.19 15.59 2.68
C VAL A 159 11.12 14.81 3.58
N ASP A 160 10.53 13.93 4.38
CA ASP A 160 11.26 13.00 5.21
C ASP A 160 11.21 11.61 4.58
N PHE A 161 12.37 11.03 4.33
CA PHE A 161 12.51 9.68 3.78
C PHE A 161 13.20 8.74 4.75
N PRO A 162 12.84 7.44 4.72
CA PRO A 162 13.62 6.44 5.41
C PRO A 162 15.08 6.44 4.93
N ARG A 163 16.01 6.42 5.87
CA ARG A 163 17.43 6.32 5.53
C ARG A 163 17.73 5.02 4.80
N GLY A 164 18.14 5.11 3.53
CA GLY A 164 18.44 3.95 2.69
C GLY A 164 19.04 4.35 1.35
N SER A 165 19.67 3.42 0.67
CA SER A 165 20.36 3.65 -0.62
C SER A 165 19.42 4.09 -1.76
N TRP A 166 18.12 3.81 -1.66
CA TRP A 166 17.14 4.19 -2.67
C TRP A 166 16.87 5.70 -2.73
N VAL A 167 17.15 6.44 -1.64
CA VAL A 167 17.01 7.91 -1.59
C VAL A 167 17.94 8.59 -2.59
N LEU A 168 19.07 7.95 -2.92
CA LEU A 168 20.06 8.48 -3.88
C LEU A 168 19.74 8.14 -5.34
N GLY A 169 18.70 7.37 -5.60
CA GLY A 169 18.27 6.95 -6.93
C GLY A 169 17.06 7.70 -7.48
N TYR A 170 16.65 8.79 -6.84
CA TYR A 170 15.49 9.59 -7.24
C TYR A 170 15.87 10.67 -8.25
#